data_a13b482f6fdd305559e0d79fb5f32dee
#
_entry.id   a13b482f6fdd305559e0d79fb5f32dee
#
_cell.length_a   1.000
_cell.length_b   1.000
_cell.length_c   1.000
_cell.angle_alpha   90.00
_cell.angle_beta   90.00
_cell.angle_gamma   90.00
#
_symmetry.space_group_name_H-M   'P 1'
#
loop_
_entity.id
_entity.type
_entity.pdbx_description
1 polymer ?
#
loop_
_entity_poly.entity_id
_entity_poly.type
_entity_poly.pdbx_seq_one_letter_code
_entity_poly.pdbx_strand_id
1 'polypeptide(L)'
;MLPRQEPNENHYGKDLAGVMPGEYLGGPGPIAAEHARIWELALPHLNVRSNDVHTLYAYGIARALTQLHPEADPEVVLPAILLHDTGWSCVPEEDILRAIAPDGGDKDLVLLHEKEGTRIAAEVLAEVGHDPERTTEILAIIDGHDSRREALSLNDALMKDADKLWRLTPHGVDTVMDWFGLTREQAHLLIDSRLHPYLLTDAGRTMAAMLAAITWVDTMEERVALG
;
A
#
# COMPACT_ATOMS: atom_id res chain seq x y z
N MET A 1 3.20 -12.99 17.16
CA MET A 1 4.25 -13.98 16.81
C MET A 1 5.58 -13.45 17.34
N LEU A 2 6.37 -14.24 18.10
CA LEU A 2 7.70 -13.78 18.49
C LEU A 2 8.56 -13.60 17.22
N PRO A 3 9.35 -12.52 17.12
CA PRO A 3 10.22 -12.34 15.97
C PRO A 3 11.14 -13.55 15.84
N ARG A 4 11.27 -14.06 14.63
CA ARG A 4 12.19 -15.18 14.32
C ARG A 4 13.61 -14.69 14.62
N GLN A 5 14.32 -15.43 15.46
CA GLN A 5 15.70 -15.12 15.73
C GLN A 5 16.54 -15.47 14.49
N GLU A 6 17.20 -14.49 13.92
CA GLU A 6 18.08 -14.71 12.78
C GLU A 6 19.36 -15.43 13.22
N PRO A 7 19.84 -16.44 12.49
CA PRO A 7 21.11 -17.08 12.79
C PRO A 7 22.27 -16.12 12.47
N ASN A 8 23.32 -16.15 13.29
CA ASN A 8 24.53 -15.34 13.08
C ASN A 8 25.28 -15.72 11.80
N GLU A 9 25.13 -16.97 11.35
CA GLU A 9 25.73 -17.50 10.13
C GLU A 9 24.72 -18.37 9.40
N ASN A 10 24.71 -18.30 8.06
CA ASN A 10 23.85 -19.18 7.30
C ASN A 10 24.43 -20.62 7.26
N HIS A 11 23.57 -21.61 7.49
CA HIS A 11 23.98 -23.02 7.47
C HIS A 11 24.21 -23.56 6.04
N TYR A 12 23.96 -22.77 5.03
CA TYR A 12 24.23 -23.13 3.64
C TYR A 12 25.73 -23.04 3.31
N GLY A 13 26.52 -22.30 4.13
CA GLY A 13 27.97 -22.19 4.01
C GLY A 13 28.46 -21.44 2.76
N LYS A 14 27.63 -20.62 2.15
CA LYS A 14 27.94 -19.84 0.95
C LYS A 14 27.54 -18.38 1.13
N ASP A 15 28.31 -17.48 0.55
CA ASP A 15 27.88 -16.08 0.38
C ASP A 15 26.72 -16.04 -0.63
N LEU A 16 25.55 -15.58 -0.17
CA LEU A 16 24.36 -15.46 -0.99
C LEU A 16 24.20 -14.09 -1.65
N ALA A 17 25.07 -13.12 -1.35
CA ALA A 17 24.97 -11.77 -1.90
C ALA A 17 25.08 -11.70 -3.44
N GLY A 18 25.75 -12.70 -4.06
CA GLY A 18 25.91 -12.81 -5.51
C GLY A 18 25.10 -13.92 -6.19
N VAL A 19 24.21 -14.60 -5.45
CA VAL A 19 23.51 -15.80 -5.98
C VAL A 19 22.35 -15.46 -6.90
N MET A 20 21.72 -14.29 -6.73
CA MET A 20 20.62 -13.86 -7.57
C MET A 20 20.91 -12.51 -8.20
N PRO A 21 20.75 -12.38 -9.52
CA PRO A 21 20.75 -11.07 -10.17
C PRO A 21 19.64 -10.19 -9.58
N GLY A 22 19.96 -8.94 -9.25
CA GLY A 22 19.01 -7.99 -8.65
C GLY A 22 17.73 -7.77 -9.46
N GLU A 23 17.80 -7.99 -10.78
CA GLU A 23 16.67 -7.93 -11.71
C GLU A 23 15.52 -8.90 -11.37
N TYR A 24 15.82 -10.07 -10.78
CA TYR A 24 14.77 -11.03 -10.39
C TYR A 24 14.08 -10.69 -9.08
N LEU A 25 14.68 -9.82 -8.26
CA LEU A 25 14.15 -9.45 -6.95
C LEU A 25 13.45 -8.08 -6.95
N GLY A 26 13.33 -7.43 -8.11
CA GLY A 26 12.83 -6.07 -8.17
C GLY A 26 13.77 -5.04 -7.53
N GLY A 27 15.06 -5.41 -7.35
CA GLY A 27 16.08 -4.59 -6.72
C GLY A 27 16.22 -4.82 -5.21
N PRO A 28 17.35 -4.38 -4.63
CA PRO A 28 17.67 -4.61 -3.21
C PRO A 28 16.88 -3.75 -2.23
N GLY A 29 16.09 -2.79 -2.70
CA GLY A 29 15.31 -1.89 -1.87
C GLY A 29 13.81 -1.96 -2.20
N PRO A 30 12.93 -1.63 -1.24
CA PRO A 30 11.50 -1.58 -1.47
C PRO A 30 11.12 -0.48 -2.48
N ILE A 31 11.87 0.63 -2.54
CA ILE A 31 11.62 1.77 -3.43
C ILE A 31 12.65 1.77 -4.57
N ALA A 32 12.18 1.92 -5.81
CA ALA A 32 13.04 2.07 -6.98
C ALA A 32 13.86 3.37 -6.90
N ALA A 33 15.07 3.35 -7.45
CA ALA A 33 16.03 4.46 -7.32
C ALA A 33 15.46 5.79 -7.88
N GLU A 34 14.69 5.73 -8.96
CA GLU A 34 14.03 6.88 -9.59
C GLU A 34 12.99 7.55 -8.69
N HIS A 35 12.38 6.80 -7.76
CA HIS A 35 11.38 7.32 -6.82
C HIS A 35 11.94 7.60 -5.41
N ALA A 36 13.24 7.33 -5.18
CA ALA A 36 13.84 7.45 -3.85
C ALA A 36 13.69 8.86 -3.27
N ARG A 37 13.85 9.91 -4.09
CA ARG A 37 13.71 11.29 -3.63
C ARG A 37 12.27 11.66 -3.28
N ILE A 38 11.29 11.16 -4.03
CA ILE A 38 9.86 11.34 -3.69
C ILE A 38 9.58 10.68 -2.34
N TRP A 39 10.07 9.46 -2.13
CA TRP A 39 9.93 8.75 -0.87
C TRP A 39 10.54 9.50 0.32
N GLU A 40 11.77 9.99 0.18
CA GLU A 40 12.44 10.77 1.22
C GLU A 40 11.64 11.99 1.65
N LEU A 41 11.02 12.69 0.69
CA LEU A 41 10.20 13.87 0.95
C LEU A 41 8.81 13.51 1.51
N ALA A 42 8.24 12.37 1.13
CA ALA A 42 6.97 11.88 1.64
C ALA A 42 7.06 11.36 3.08
N LEU A 43 8.18 10.72 3.43
CA LEU A 43 8.37 9.99 4.69
C LEU A 43 8.02 10.79 5.97
N PRO A 44 8.37 12.08 6.12
CA PRO A 44 7.97 12.87 7.28
C PRO A 44 6.45 12.99 7.46
N HIS A 45 5.68 12.87 6.37
CA HIS A 45 4.23 12.95 6.35
C HIS A 45 3.54 11.58 6.50
N LEU A 46 4.30 10.49 6.41
CA LEU A 46 3.80 9.12 6.54
C LEU A 46 4.04 8.52 7.93
N ASN A 47 4.70 9.24 8.83
CA ASN A 47 4.97 8.79 10.20
C ASN A 47 3.71 8.93 11.10
N VAL A 48 2.59 8.42 10.62
CA VAL A 48 1.31 8.40 11.32
C VAL A 48 0.76 6.99 11.22
N ARG A 49 0.55 6.30 12.35
CA ARG A 49 -0.05 4.96 12.44
C ARG A 49 0.56 3.92 11.50
N SER A 50 1.88 3.92 11.34
CA SER A 50 2.62 3.00 10.44
C SER A 50 2.23 3.14 8.96
N ASN A 51 1.82 4.34 8.54
CA ASN A 51 1.44 4.61 7.17
C ASN A 51 2.64 4.53 6.20
N ASP A 52 3.86 4.71 6.71
CA ASP A 52 5.10 4.43 6.00
C ASP A 52 5.20 2.96 5.56
N VAL A 53 4.90 2.02 6.46
CA VAL A 53 4.92 0.58 6.16
C VAL A 53 3.79 0.22 5.20
N HIS A 54 2.57 0.75 5.42
CA HIS A 54 1.46 0.63 4.48
C HIS A 54 1.88 1.02 3.05
N THR A 55 2.45 2.22 2.92
CA THR A 55 2.87 2.76 1.63
C THR A 55 3.91 1.89 0.94
N LEU A 56 4.86 1.29 1.67
CA LEU A 56 5.84 0.36 1.11
C LEU A 56 5.19 -0.91 0.54
N TYR A 57 4.22 -1.49 1.25
CA TYR A 57 3.47 -2.64 0.73
C TYR A 57 2.65 -2.26 -0.50
N ALA A 58 1.91 -1.15 -0.44
CA ALA A 58 1.10 -0.67 -1.54
C ALA A 58 1.95 -0.34 -2.78
N TYR A 59 3.13 0.26 -2.61
CA TYR A 59 4.08 0.52 -3.69
C TYR A 59 4.56 -0.77 -4.36
N GLY A 60 4.91 -1.79 -3.59
CA GLY A 60 5.29 -3.10 -4.14
C GLY A 60 4.18 -3.76 -4.95
N ILE A 61 2.94 -3.66 -4.47
CA ILE A 61 1.74 -4.16 -5.17
C ILE A 61 1.49 -3.33 -6.45
N ALA A 62 1.58 -2.00 -6.37
CA ALA A 62 1.43 -1.12 -7.54
C ALA A 62 2.45 -1.43 -8.64
N ARG A 63 3.71 -1.70 -8.28
CA ARG A 63 4.73 -2.16 -9.24
C ARG A 63 4.34 -3.46 -9.94
N ALA A 64 3.80 -4.42 -9.21
CA ALA A 64 3.36 -5.68 -9.79
C ALA A 64 2.14 -5.46 -10.73
N LEU A 65 1.20 -4.61 -10.33
CA LEU A 65 0.04 -4.27 -11.16
C LEU A 65 0.44 -3.54 -12.44
N THR A 66 1.37 -2.59 -12.39
CA THR A 66 1.87 -1.90 -13.60
C THR A 66 2.62 -2.83 -14.54
N GLN A 67 3.32 -3.86 -14.03
CA GLN A 67 3.94 -4.89 -14.88
C GLN A 67 2.91 -5.75 -15.63
N LEU A 68 1.73 -5.95 -15.05
CA LEU A 68 0.62 -6.67 -15.70
C LEU A 68 -0.17 -5.79 -16.69
N HIS A 69 0.03 -4.49 -16.63
CA HIS A 69 -0.65 -3.48 -17.43
C HIS A 69 0.34 -2.56 -18.16
N PRO A 70 0.98 -3.03 -19.25
CA PRO A 70 2.00 -2.26 -19.98
C PRO A 70 1.47 -0.95 -20.59
N GLU A 71 0.17 -0.79 -20.67
CA GLU A 71 -0.51 0.44 -21.10
C GLU A 71 -0.64 1.50 -20.00
N ALA A 72 -0.37 1.14 -18.74
CA ALA A 72 -0.33 2.10 -17.64
C ALA A 72 1.00 2.84 -17.58
N ASP A 73 0.99 4.07 -17.07
CA ASP A 73 2.21 4.85 -16.85
C ASP A 73 2.74 4.64 -15.42
N PRO A 74 3.86 3.90 -15.22
CA PRO A 74 4.43 3.71 -13.90
C PRO A 74 4.90 5.03 -13.25
N GLU A 75 5.26 6.05 -14.06
CA GLU A 75 5.63 7.39 -13.56
C GLU A 75 4.42 8.21 -13.09
N VAL A 76 3.20 7.70 -13.24
CA VAL A 76 1.99 8.23 -12.62
C VAL A 76 1.58 7.37 -11.42
N VAL A 77 1.46 6.06 -11.63
CA VAL A 77 0.95 5.13 -10.60
C VAL A 77 1.85 5.09 -9.38
N LEU A 78 3.18 5.00 -9.57
CA LEU A 78 4.11 4.78 -8.46
C LEU A 78 4.35 6.05 -7.63
N PRO A 79 4.51 7.25 -8.20
CA PRO A 79 4.49 8.47 -7.40
C PRO A 79 3.16 8.71 -6.71
N ALA A 80 2.01 8.42 -7.35
CA ALA A 80 0.70 8.59 -6.74
C ALA A 80 0.55 7.74 -5.47
N ILE A 81 0.92 6.46 -5.52
CA ILE A 81 0.85 5.57 -4.35
C ILE A 81 1.84 5.95 -3.24
N LEU A 82 3.00 6.56 -3.55
CA LEU A 82 3.92 7.05 -2.53
C LEU A 82 3.39 8.29 -1.78
N LEU A 83 2.51 9.04 -2.40
CA LEU A 83 2.06 10.35 -1.91
C LEU A 83 0.61 10.36 -1.42
N HIS A 84 -0.22 9.35 -1.76
CA HIS A 84 -1.67 9.39 -1.56
C HIS A 84 -2.08 9.67 -0.10
N ASP A 85 -1.40 9.07 0.84
CA ASP A 85 -1.75 9.09 2.26
C ASP A 85 -0.96 10.12 3.10
N THR A 86 -0.14 10.96 2.44
CA THR A 86 0.64 12.01 3.14
C THR A 86 -0.24 13.00 3.91
N GLY A 87 -1.48 13.19 3.48
CA GLY A 87 -2.43 14.10 4.11
C GLY A 87 -2.94 13.66 5.48
N TRP A 88 -2.79 12.38 5.86
CA TRP A 88 -3.11 11.92 7.21
C TRP A 88 -2.27 12.61 8.28
N SER A 89 -1.08 13.13 7.94
CA SER A 89 -0.27 13.95 8.84
C SER A 89 -0.96 15.26 9.28
N CYS A 90 -1.99 15.70 8.56
CA CYS A 90 -2.77 16.89 8.86
C CYS A 90 -4.06 16.59 9.65
N VAL A 91 -4.36 15.31 9.90
CA VAL A 91 -5.52 14.87 10.70
C VAL A 91 -5.04 14.51 12.10
N PRO A 92 -5.72 14.96 13.19
CA PRO A 92 -5.38 14.54 14.54
C PRO A 92 -5.37 13.02 14.67
N GLU A 93 -4.34 12.46 15.29
CA GLU A 93 -4.14 11.00 15.34
C GLU A 93 -5.31 10.27 16.02
N GLU A 94 -5.92 10.88 17.05
CA GLU A 94 -7.09 10.36 17.73
C GLU A 94 -8.36 10.27 16.86
N ASP A 95 -8.41 11.04 15.76
CA ASP A 95 -9.56 11.10 14.85
C ASP A 95 -9.43 10.14 13.65
N ILE A 96 -8.22 9.65 13.35
CA ILE A 96 -7.98 8.83 12.15
C ILE A 96 -8.81 7.55 12.17
N LEU A 97 -8.88 6.83 13.31
CA LEU A 97 -9.72 5.62 13.40
C LEU A 97 -11.20 5.89 13.19
N ARG A 98 -11.66 7.10 13.58
CA ARG A 98 -13.03 7.51 13.33
C ARG A 98 -13.28 7.71 11.83
N ALA A 99 -12.29 8.25 11.10
CA ALA A 99 -12.38 8.45 9.66
C ALA A 99 -12.52 7.14 8.89
N ILE A 100 -11.77 6.10 9.30
CA ILE A 100 -11.70 4.79 8.61
C ILE A 100 -12.62 3.73 9.24
N ALA A 101 -13.51 4.11 10.16
CA ALA A 101 -14.37 3.18 10.87
C ALA A 101 -15.23 2.32 9.92
N PRO A 102 -15.42 1.00 10.24
CA PRO A 102 -16.15 0.08 9.35
C PRO A 102 -17.62 0.44 9.08
N ASP A 103 -18.23 1.22 9.93
CA ASP A 103 -19.64 1.64 9.86
C ASP A 103 -19.90 2.86 8.97
N GLY A 104 -18.91 3.32 8.23
CA GLY A 104 -19.04 4.41 7.25
C GLY A 104 -18.13 5.60 7.46
N GLY A 105 -17.42 5.63 8.57
CA GLY A 105 -16.37 6.62 8.84
C GLY A 105 -16.82 8.09 8.84
N ASP A 106 -15.88 8.96 9.18
CA ASP A 106 -16.08 10.42 9.09
C ASP A 106 -15.61 10.93 7.73
N LYS A 107 -16.57 11.22 6.84
CA LYS A 107 -16.30 11.62 5.46
C LYS A 107 -15.57 12.95 5.35
N ASP A 108 -15.75 13.86 6.31
CA ASP A 108 -15.10 15.17 6.29
C ASP A 108 -13.59 15.01 6.57
N LEU A 109 -13.21 14.07 7.44
CA LEU A 109 -11.81 13.73 7.69
C LEU A 109 -11.17 13.01 6.49
N VAL A 110 -11.94 12.15 5.79
CA VAL A 110 -11.49 11.52 4.54
C VAL A 110 -11.22 12.58 3.48
N LEU A 111 -12.14 13.53 3.27
CA LEU A 111 -11.93 14.63 2.32
C LEU A 111 -10.78 15.55 2.73
N LEU A 112 -10.59 15.77 4.03
CA LEU A 112 -9.48 16.59 4.54
C LEU A 112 -8.13 15.95 4.20
N HIS A 113 -7.95 14.63 4.46
CA HIS A 113 -6.67 13.99 4.16
C HIS A 113 -6.39 13.94 2.65
N GLU A 114 -7.39 13.69 1.79
CA GLU A 114 -7.22 13.73 0.34
C GLU A 114 -6.75 15.12 -0.14
N LYS A 115 -7.39 16.17 0.35
CA LYS A 115 -7.05 17.54 0.01
C LYS A 115 -5.65 17.94 0.46
N GLU A 116 -5.31 17.65 1.72
CA GLU A 116 -3.98 17.95 2.25
C GLU A 116 -2.90 17.06 1.61
N GLY A 117 -3.21 15.80 1.31
CA GLY A 117 -2.34 14.91 0.54
C GLY A 117 -2.04 15.46 -0.85
N THR A 118 -3.07 15.97 -1.54
CA THR A 118 -2.90 16.62 -2.85
C THR A 118 -1.98 17.85 -2.76
N ARG A 119 -2.14 18.67 -1.72
CA ARG A 119 -1.28 19.84 -1.49
C ARG A 119 0.19 19.43 -1.24
N ILE A 120 0.41 18.45 -0.35
CA ILE A 120 1.75 17.94 -0.04
C ILE A 120 2.38 17.31 -1.29
N ALA A 121 1.62 16.50 -2.02
CA ALA A 121 2.08 15.88 -3.26
C ALA A 121 2.52 16.92 -4.31
N ALA A 122 1.77 18.01 -4.46
CA ALA A 122 2.15 19.09 -5.37
C ALA A 122 3.48 19.73 -4.99
N GLU A 123 3.74 19.96 -3.71
CA GLU A 123 5.01 20.51 -3.21
C GLU A 123 6.18 19.53 -3.45
N VAL A 124 5.99 18.24 -3.14
CA VAL A 124 7.00 17.19 -3.36
C VAL A 124 7.34 17.04 -4.84
N LEU A 125 6.32 16.93 -5.71
CA LEU A 125 6.52 16.75 -7.14
C LEU A 125 7.17 17.97 -7.80
N ALA A 126 6.84 19.17 -7.33
CA ALA A 126 7.51 20.40 -7.77
C ALA A 126 8.99 20.43 -7.34
N GLU A 127 9.33 20.02 -6.11
CA GLU A 127 10.70 19.97 -5.62
C GLU A 127 11.57 19.01 -6.42
N VAL A 128 11.03 17.84 -6.80
CA VAL A 128 11.80 16.87 -7.61
C VAL A 128 11.79 17.20 -9.11
N GLY A 129 11.05 18.23 -9.54
CA GLY A 129 10.95 18.61 -10.96
C GLY A 129 10.24 17.57 -11.80
N HIS A 130 9.20 16.92 -11.23
CA HIS A 130 8.41 15.91 -11.92
C HIS A 130 7.69 16.48 -13.14
N ASP A 131 7.42 15.63 -14.15
CA ASP A 131 6.74 16.04 -15.39
C ASP A 131 5.37 16.69 -15.10
N PRO A 132 5.06 17.87 -15.69
CA PRO A 132 3.84 18.62 -15.35
C PRO A 132 2.53 17.93 -15.76
N GLU A 133 2.52 17.17 -16.88
CA GLU A 133 1.30 16.46 -17.33
C GLU A 133 1.00 15.30 -16.40
N ARG A 134 2.04 14.49 -16.08
CA ARG A 134 1.95 13.41 -15.11
C ARG A 134 1.60 13.93 -13.71
N THR A 135 2.20 15.04 -13.29
CA THR A 135 1.87 15.68 -12.01
C THR A 135 0.38 16.03 -11.93
N THR A 136 -0.18 16.58 -13.01
CA THR A 136 -1.62 16.88 -13.04
C THR A 136 -2.49 15.66 -12.84
N GLU A 137 -2.16 14.53 -13.47
CA GLU A 137 -2.89 13.27 -13.29
C GLU A 137 -2.70 12.73 -11.86
N ILE A 138 -1.47 12.71 -11.33
CA ILE A 138 -1.17 12.26 -9.97
C ILE A 138 -2.00 13.02 -8.95
N LEU A 139 -2.04 14.34 -9.03
CA LEU A 139 -2.82 15.16 -8.11
C LEU A 139 -4.33 14.88 -8.22
N ALA A 140 -4.84 14.67 -9.43
CA ALA A 140 -6.24 14.28 -9.63
C ALA A 140 -6.57 12.88 -9.08
N ILE A 141 -5.62 11.95 -9.11
CA ILE A 141 -5.75 10.63 -8.52
C ILE A 141 -5.83 10.76 -7.00
N ILE A 142 -4.89 11.46 -6.37
CA ILE A 142 -4.81 11.64 -4.92
C ILE A 142 -6.07 12.36 -4.40
N ASP A 143 -6.55 13.39 -5.10
CA ASP A 143 -7.79 14.09 -4.77
C ASP A 143 -9.01 13.21 -5.10
N GLY A 144 -9.38 12.37 -4.17
CA GLY A 144 -10.52 11.44 -4.29
C GLY A 144 -10.13 9.97 -4.43
N HIS A 145 -8.94 9.56 -3.98
CA HIS A 145 -8.53 8.16 -4.04
C HIS A 145 -9.40 7.26 -3.15
N ASP A 146 -9.90 7.76 -2.03
CA ASP A 146 -10.79 7.07 -1.10
C ASP A 146 -12.26 7.43 -1.31
N SER A 147 -12.55 8.73 -1.53
CA SER A 147 -13.93 9.22 -1.59
C SER A 147 -14.60 8.97 -2.95
N ARG A 148 -13.86 8.97 -4.04
CA ARG A 148 -14.36 8.73 -5.40
C ARG A 148 -14.35 7.24 -5.73
N ARG A 149 -15.51 6.67 -6.02
CA ARG A 149 -15.66 5.25 -6.29
C ARG A 149 -15.12 4.84 -7.66
N GLU A 150 -15.42 5.63 -8.68
CA GLU A 150 -14.97 5.37 -10.06
C GLU A 150 -13.52 5.83 -10.25
N ALA A 151 -12.77 5.11 -11.07
CA ALA A 151 -11.45 5.54 -11.48
C ALA A 151 -11.52 6.54 -12.64
N LEU A 152 -10.60 7.52 -12.63
CA LEU A 152 -10.47 8.51 -13.72
C LEU A 152 -9.73 7.94 -14.93
N SER A 153 -8.83 6.99 -14.68
CA SER A 153 -7.98 6.36 -15.69
C SER A 153 -7.58 4.95 -15.23
N LEU A 154 -6.87 4.22 -16.10
CA LEU A 154 -6.25 2.96 -15.69
C LEU A 154 -5.21 3.19 -14.58
N ASN A 155 -4.42 4.26 -14.64
CA ASN A 155 -3.44 4.60 -13.62
C ASN A 155 -4.11 4.78 -12.24
N ASP A 156 -5.24 5.50 -12.19
CA ASP A 156 -6.06 5.66 -10.97
C ASP A 156 -6.60 4.31 -10.48
N ALA A 157 -7.09 3.46 -11.38
CA ALA A 157 -7.60 2.14 -11.02
C ALA A 157 -6.51 1.25 -10.39
N LEU A 158 -5.31 1.23 -10.96
CA LEU A 158 -4.18 0.45 -10.43
C LEU A 158 -3.69 0.98 -9.09
N MET A 159 -3.62 2.29 -8.93
CA MET A 159 -3.26 2.91 -7.64
C MET A 159 -4.27 2.56 -6.56
N LYS A 160 -5.57 2.71 -6.82
CA LYS A 160 -6.65 2.36 -5.88
C LYS A 160 -6.70 0.88 -5.54
N ASP A 161 -6.47 0.00 -6.51
CA ASP A 161 -6.38 -1.44 -6.26
C ASP A 161 -5.19 -1.75 -5.35
N ALA A 162 -4.02 -1.15 -5.62
CA ALA A 162 -2.81 -1.35 -4.82
C ALA A 162 -2.99 -0.89 -3.36
N ASP A 163 -3.58 0.30 -3.18
CA ASP A 163 -3.94 0.82 -1.85
C ASP A 163 -4.84 -0.14 -1.08
N LYS A 164 -5.83 -0.75 -1.73
CA LYS A 164 -6.74 -1.67 -1.06
C LYS A 164 -6.13 -3.02 -0.77
N LEU A 165 -5.34 -3.54 -1.69
CA LEU A 165 -4.77 -4.89 -1.63
C LEU A 165 -3.79 -5.09 -0.48
N TRP A 166 -3.10 -4.05 0.00
CA TRP A 166 -2.16 -4.20 1.12
C TRP A 166 -2.83 -4.79 2.37
N ARG A 167 -4.13 -4.54 2.57
CA ARG A 167 -4.91 -5.05 3.72
C ARG A 167 -4.98 -6.58 3.74
N LEU A 168 -4.79 -7.24 2.57
CA LEU A 168 -4.72 -8.69 2.46
C LEU A 168 -3.29 -9.25 2.67
N THR A 169 -2.29 -8.41 2.88
CA THR A 169 -0.96 -8.88 3.28
C THR A 169 -0.97 -9.32 4.75
N PRO A 170 -0.02 -10.17 5.20
CA PRO A 170 0.07 -10.51 6.62
C PRO A 170 0.14 -9.29 7.53
N HIS A 171 0.91 -8.27 7.15
CA HIS A 171 0.99 -6.99 7.88
C HIS A 171 -0.36 -6.25 7.89
N GLY A 172 -1.05 -6.18 6.74
CA GLY A 172 -2.34 -5.51 6.64
C GLY A 172 -3.42 -6.16 7.50
N VAL A 173 -3.48 -7.50 7.51
CA VAL A 173 -4.40 -8.24 8.39
C VAL A 173 -4.10 -7.96 9.87
N ASP A 174 -2.83 -8.03 10.30
CA ASP A 174 -2.42 -7.73 11.67
C ASP A 174 -2.78 -6.28 12.05
N THR A 175 -2.56 -5.34 11.15
CA THR A 175 -2.92 -3.92 11.35
C THR A 175 -4.43 -3.74 11.55
N VAL A 176 -5.27 -4.38 10.74
CA VAL A 176 -6.73 -4.30 10.88
C VAL A 176 -7.20 -4.96 12.17
N MET A 177 -6.56 -6.06 12.59
CA MET A 177 -6.81 -6.67 13.91
C MET A 177 -6.55 -5.69 15.03
N ASP A 178 -5.41 -5.01 15.00
CA ASP A 178 -5.01 -4.05 16.04
C ASP A 178 -5.91 -2.81 16.06
N TRP A 179 -6.28 -2.28 14.89
CA TRP A 179 -7.13 -1.08 14.81
C TRP A 179 -8.51 -1.28 15.44
N PHE A 180 -9.09 -2.47 15.28
CA PHE A 180 -10.48 -2.73 15.66
C PHE A 180 -10.63 -3.81 16.74
N GLY A 181 -9.55 -4.34 17.29
CA GLY A 181 -9.57 -5.37 18.32
C GLY A 181 -10.20 -6.68 17.85
N LEU A 182 -9.92 -7.08 16.60
CA LEU A 182 -10.53 -8.24 15.94
C LEU A 182 -9.69 -9.50 16.10
N THR A 183 -10.35 -10.66 16.04
CA THR A 183 -9.64 -11.91 15.73
C THR A 183 -9.20 -11.90 14.26
N ARG A 184 -8.24 -12.75 13.92
CA ARG A 184 -7.75 -12.87 12.53
C ARG A 184 -8.88 -13.22 11.55
N GLU A 185 -9.74 -14.17 11.92
CA GLU A 185 -10.91 -14.53 11.11
C GLU A 185 -11.87 -13.34 10.91
N GLN A 186 -12.16 -12.59 11.97
CA GLN A 186 -12.99 -11.39 11.89
C GLN A 186 -12.36 -10.31 11.01
N ALA A 187 -11.04 -10.13 11.08
CA ALA A 187 -10.32 -9.19 10.24
C ALA A 187 -10.42 -9.60 8.75
N HIS A 188 -10.23 -10.88 8.41
CA HIS A 188 -10.42 -11.36 7.04
C HIS A 188 -11.83 -11.11 6.54
N LEU A 189 -12.86 -11.46 7.30
CA LEU A 189 -14.25 -11.23 6.91
C LEU A 189 -14.54 -9.74 6.68
N LEU A 190 -14.02 -8.87 7.54
CA LEU A 190 -14.16 -7.43 7.39
C LEU A 190 -13.46 -6.93 6.13
N ILE A 191 -12.19 -7.33 5.92
CA ILE A 191 -11.39 -6.93 4.77
C ILE A 191 -12.09 -7.40 3.47
N ASP A 192 -12.45 -8.67 3.37
CA ASP A 192 -13.09 -9.23 2.18
C ASP A 192 -14.39 -8.48 1.85
N SER A 193 -15.22 -8.20 2.86
CA SER A 193 -16.49 -7.49 2.65
C SER A 193 -16.32 -6.06 2.14
N ARG A 194 -15.19 -5.42 2.48
CA ARG A 194 -14.91 -4.02 2.15
C ARG A 194 -14.03 -3.86 0.90
N LEU A 195 -13.26 -4.88 0.54
CA LEU A 195 -12.28 -4.78 -0.54
C LEU A 195 -12.86 -5.22 -1.88
N HIS A 196 -13.45 -6.40 -1.95
CA HIS A 196 -13.92 -6.98 -3.22
C HIS A 196 -14.87 -6.10 -4.04
N PRO A 197 -15.84 -5.38 -3.46
CA PRO A 197 -16.74 -4.51 -4.21
C PRO A 197 -16.06 -3.27 -4.82
N TYR A 198 -14.81 -2.97 -4.41
CA TYR A 198 -14.08 -1.76 -4.78
C TYR A 198 -12.85 -2.04 -5.65
N LEU A 199 -12.53 -3.30 -5.95
CA LEU A 199 -11.47 -3.63 -6.90
C LEU A 199 -11.92 -3.34 -8.32
N LEU A 200 -11.10 -2.59 -9.03
CA LEU A 200 -11.42 -2.01 -10.31
C LEU A 200 -10.90 -2.83 -11.49
N THR A 201 -9.78 -3.56 -11.30
CA THR A 201 -9.15 -4.33 -12.38
C THR A 201 -9.25 -5.84 -12.16
N ASP A 202 -9.15 -6.62 -13.25
CA ASP A 202 -9.09 -8.10 -13.16
C ASP A 202 -7.79 -8.57 -12.51
N ALA A 203 -6.68 -7.85 -12.75
CA ALA A 203 -5.41 -8.12 -12.09
C ALA A 203 -5.52 -7.89 -10.58
N GLY A 204 -6.15 -6.79 -10.14
CA GLY A 204 -6.43 -6.51 -8.73
C GLY A 204 -7.26 -7.62 -8.08
N ARG A 205 -8.35 -8.06 -8.73
CA ARG A 205 -9.19 -9.18 -8.24
C ARG A 205 -8.42 -10.50 -8.13
N THR A 206 -7.58 -10.80 -9.11
CA THR A 206 -6.74 -12.00 -9.10
C THR A 206 -5.72 -11.96 -7.97
N MET A 207 -5.06 -10.80 -7.77
CA MET A 207 -4.09 -10.60 -6.71
C MET A 207 -4.77 -10.66 -5.32
N ALA A 208 -5.97 -10.13 -5.17
CA ALA A 208 -6.77 -10.24 -3.95
C ALA A 208 -7.04 -11.70 -3.59
N ALA A 209 -7.49 -12.51 -4.55
CA ALA A 209 -7.75 -13.92 -4.32
C ALA A 209 -6.48 -14.68 -3.89
N MET A 210 -5.33 -14.37 -4.50
CA MET A 210 -4.03 -14.96 -4.13
C MET A 210 -3.62 -14.56 -2.71
N LEU A 211 -3.65 -13.28 -2.39
CA LEU A 211 -3.26 -12.76 -1.06
C LEU A 211 -4.19 -13.31 0.03
N ALA A 212 -5.50 -13.32 -0.19
CA ALA A 212 -6.47 -13.89 0.72
C ALA A 212 -6.18 -15.37 0.99
N ALA A 213 -5.93 -16.17 -0.07
CA ALA A 213 -5.60 -17.58 0.08
C ALA A 213 -4.34 -17.81 0.92
N ILE A 214 -3.30 -16.97 0.75
CA ILE A 214 -2.05 -17.06 1.52
C ILE A 214 -2.31 -16.72 3.00
N THR A 215 -2.99 -15.61 3.27
CA THR A 215 -3.18 -15.14 4.65
C THR A 215 -4.22 -15.96 5.43
N TRP A 216 -5.20 -16.58 4.75
CA TRP A 216 -6.13 -17.53 5.37
C TRP A 216 -5.43 -18.76 5.95
N VAL A 217 -4.30 -19.19 5.40
CA VAL A 217 -3.49 -20.28 5.99
C VAL A 217 -3.07 -19.95 7.42
N ASP A 218 -2.88 -18.66 7.73
CA ASP A 218 -2.50 -18.21 9.07
C ASP A 218 -3.66 -18.30 10.09
N THR A 219 -4.90 -18.49 9.64
CA THR A 219 -6.06 -18.71 10.52
C THR A 219 -6.25 -20.17 10.91
N MET A 220 -5.56 -21.13 10.25
CA MET A 220 -5.71 -22.55 10.53
C MET A 220 -5.14 -22.88 11.90
N GLU A 221 -5.93 -23.55 12.74
CA GLU A 221 -5.54 -23.96 14.10
C GLU A 221 -4.39 -24.99 14.10
N GLU A 222 -4.32 -25.82 13.06
CA GLU A 222 -3.28 -26.82 12.87
C GLU A 222 -2.20 -26.32 11.91
N ARG A 223 -1.30 -25.49 12.38
CA ARG A 223 0.01 -25.39 11.73
C ARG A 223 0.80 -26.66 12.07
N VAL A 224 0.85 -27.59 11.17
CA VAL A 224 1.90 -28.61 11.22
C VAL A 224 3.22 -27.85 11.08
N ALA A 225 3.93 -27.69 12.19
CA ALA A 225 5.30 -27.25 12.15
C ALA A 225 6.03 -28.23 11.22
N LEU A 226 6.41 -27.77 10.03
CA LEU A 226 7.38 -28.47 9.22
C LEU A 226 8.65 -28.47 10.07
N GLY A 227 8.90 -29.62 10.69
CA GLY A 227 10.04 -29.85 11.56
C GLY A 227 11.38 -29.72 10.83
#